data_fe2eda7d6b0da2d98799705e7e97005b
#
_entry.id   fe2eda7d6b0da2d98799705e7e97005b
#
_cell.length_a   1.000
_cell.length_b   1.000
_cell.length_c   1.000
_cell.angle_alpha   90.00
_cell.angle_beta   90.00
_cell.angle_gamma   90.00
#
_symmetry.space_group_name_H-M   'P 1'
#
loop_
_entity.id
_entity.type
_entity.pdbx_description
1 polymer ?
#
loop_
_entity_poly.entity_id
_entity_poly.type
_entity_poly.pdbx_seq_one_letter_code
_entity_poly.pdbx_strand_id
1 'polypeptide(L)'
;MRRPRGAVNLVNVTLTVAVVSTAYLGWIYIPLWLDDLDVREALAAGVGQLTSENLGMTEAAIQKTVATRLANVGYHWEEQDGRQVQVPGLGLEADDVQIERAPDGKSGRLTVDYARTVKLKPLDRYWTLRFHTSREANLKP
;
A
#
# COMPACT_ATOMS: atom_id res chain seq x y z
N MET A 1 -8.79 28.96 51.94
CA MET A 1 -7.72 28.50 51.01
C MET A 1 -8.25 28.46 49.61
N ARG A 2 -7.87 29.41 48.72
CA ARG A 2 -8.27 29.40 47.31
C ARG A 2 -7.30 28.47 46.59
N ARG A 3 -7.80 27.37 46.02
CA ARG A 3 -7.03 26.49 45.14
C ARG A 3 -6.57 27.34 43.93
N PRO A 4 -5.29 27.32 43.57
CA PRO A 4 -4.85 28.00 42.35
C PRO A 4 -5.57 27.33 41.16
N ARG A 5 -6.33 28.13 40.42
CA ARG A 5 -6.83 27.72 39.11
C ARG A 5 -5.59 27.46 38.26
N GLY A 6 -5.38 26.19 37.88
CA GLY A 6 -4.23 25.79 37.09
C GLY A 6 -4.15 26.67 35.85
N ALA A 7 -3.16 27.53 35.78
CA ALA A 7 -2.85 28.28 34.58
C ALA A 7 -2.55 27.22 33.48
N VAL A 8 -3.31 27.27 32.41
CA VAL A 8 -3.07 26.41 31.22
C VAL A 8 -1.68 26.79 30.70
N ASN A 9 -0.71 25.92 30.96
CA ASN A 9 0.65 26.14 30.49
C ASN A 9 0.70 25.91 28.99
N LEU A 10 0.96 26.94 28.21
CA LEU A 10 1.03 26.90 26.76
C LEU A 10 1.94 25.77 26.28
N VAL A 11 3.05 25.52 26.96
CA VAL A 11 3.98 24.42 26.65
C VAL A 11 3.32 23.08 26.78
N ASN A 12 2.52 22.84 27.83
CA ASN A 12 1.83 21.56 28.00
C ASN A 12 0.75 21.35 26.93
N VAL A 13 0.04 22.41 26.55
CA VAL A 13 -0.96 22.35 25.46
C VAL A 13 -0.27 22.01 24.14
N THR A 14 0.82 22.70 23.81
CA THR A 14 1.57 22.45 22.56
C THR A 14 2.12 21.04 22.54
N LEU A 15 2.68 20.56 23.65
CA LEU A 15 3.20 19.20 23.75
C LEU A 15 2.09 18.16 23.57
N THR A 16 0.94 18.36 24.22
CA THR A 16 -0.23 17.48 24.09
C THR A 16 -0.72 17.42 22.65
N VAL A 17 -0.85 18.59 22.00
CA VAL A 17 -1.27 18.65 20.59
C VAL A 17 -0.26 17.93 19.69
N ALA A 18 1.04 18.12 19.91
CA ALA A 18 2.08 17.45 19.14
C ALA A 18 2.01 15.92 19.29
N VAL A 19 1.87 15.42 20.51
CA VAL A 19 1.76 13.97 20.78
C VAL A 19 0.50 13.37 20.15
N VAL A 20 -0.65 14.02 20.33
CA VAL A 20 -1.93 13.55 19.75
C VAL A 20 -1.86 13.57 18.23
N SER A 21 -1.31 14.62 17.62
CA SER A 21 -1.16 14.70 16.16
C SER A 21 -0.23 13.62 15.63
N THR A 22 0.89 13.36 16.30
CA THR A 22 1.83 12.29 15.90
C THR A 22 1.17 10.91 16.00
N ALA A 23 0.46 10.64 17.10
CA ALA A 23 -0.26 9.38 17.28
C ALA A 23 -1.35 9.17 16.21
N TYR A 24 -2.08 10.24 15.89
CA TYR A 24 -3.11 10.21 14.85
C TYR A 24 -2.53 9.95 13.45
N LEU A 25 -1.43 10.62 13.10
CA LEU A 25 -0.74 10.38 11.85
C LEU A 25 -0.18 8.95 11.79
N GLY A 26 0.43 8.46 12.87
CA GLY A 26 0.89 7.07 12.95
C GLY A 26 -0.25 6.07 12.73
N TRP A 27 -1.41 6.30 13.34
CA TRP A 27 -2.59 5.44 13.15
C TRP A 27 -3.05 5.36 11.68
N ILE A 28 -2.90 6.44 10.92
CA ILE A 28 -3.26 6.47 9.49
C ILE A 28 -2.17 5.88 8.61
N TYR A 29 -0.90 6.25 8.85
CA TYR A 29 0.21 5.91 7.94
C TYR A 29 0.79 4.51 8.16
N ILE A 30 0.78 4.00 9.41
CA ILE A 30 1.35 2.67 9.70
C ILE A 30 0.68 1.56 8.89
N PRO A 31 -0.67 1.44 8.86
CA PRO A 31 -1.29 0.39 8.06
C PRO A 31 -1.00 0.54 6.55
N LEU A 32 -0.96 1.77 6.02
CA LEU A 32 -0.60 2.01 4.62
C LEU A 32 0.83 1.55 4.30
N TRP A 33 1.75 1.79 5.21
CA TRP A 33 3.14 1.38 5.05
C TRP A 33 3.30 -0.14 5.14
N LEU A 34 2.56 -0.81 6.03
CA LEU A 34 2.54 -2.27 6.11
C LEU A 34 1.98 -2.89 4.83
N ASP A 35 0.87 -2.35 4.30
CA ASP A 35 0.31 -2.80 3.03
C ASP A 35 1.33 -2.65 1.87
N ASP A 36 2.11 -1.56 1.83
CA ASP A 36 3.15 -1.37 0.81
C ASP A 36 4.30 -2.39 0.95
N LEU A 37 4.63 -2.81 2.17
CA LEU A 37 5.59 -3.90 2.39
C LEU A 37 5.08 -5.24 1.83
N ASP A 38 3.81 -5.55 2.05
CA ASP A 38 3.19 -6.77 1.51
C ASP A 38 3.14 -6.75 -0.03
N VAL A 39 2.89 -5.58 -0.62
CA VAL A 39 2.98 -5.39 -2.09
C VAL A 39 4.40 -5.65 -2.58
N ARG A 40 5.41 -5.12 -1.92
CA ARG A 40 6.82 -5.35 -2.27
C ARG A 40 7.21 -6.82 -2.16
N GLU A 41 6.71 -7.53 -1.16
CA GLU A 41 6.94 -8.96 -0.99
C GLU A 41 6.27 -9.76 -2.11
N ALA A 42 5.02 -9.44 -2.47
CA ALA A 42 4.32 -10.07 -3.58
C ALA A 42 5.07 -9.88 -4.90
N LEU A 43 5.56 -8.66 -5.18
CA LEU A 43 6.38 -8.37 -6.36
C LEU A 43 7.72 -9.12 -6.33
N ALA A 44 8.39 -9.22 -5.18
CA ALA A 44 9.63 -9.96 -5.05
C ALA A 44 9.43 -11.46 -5.36
N ALA A 45 8.31 -12.05 -4.93
CA ALA A 45 7.95 -13.41 -5.27
C ALA A 45 7.66 -13.58 -6.78
N GLY A 46 6.98 -12.62 -7.40
CA GLY A 46 6.73 -12.60 -8.85
C GLY A 46 8.03 -12.51 -9.65
N VAL A 47 8.94 -11.63 -9.23
CA VAL A 47 10.28 -11.52 -9.84
C VAL A 47 11.07 -12.83 -9.71
N GLY A 48 10.98 -13.51 -8.56
CA GLY A 48 11.59 -14.83 -8.38
C GLY A 48 11.07 -15.86 -9.39
N GLN A 49 9.80 -15.77 -9.78
CA GLN A 49 9.23 -16.61 -10.84
C GLN A 49 9.72 -16.24 -12.24
N LEU A 50 9.94 -14.93 -12.51
CA LEU A 50 10.55 -14.48 -13.77
C LEU A 50 11.98 -15.00 -13.96
N THR A 51 12.75 -15.10 -12.87
CA THR A 51 14.14 -15.55 -12.90
C THR A 51 14.30 -17.06 -12.92
N SER A 52 13.23 -17.79 -12.64
CA SER A 52 13.24 -19.24 -12.58
C SER A 52 12.93 -19.83 -13.98
N GLU A 53 13.99 -20.07 -14.76
CA GLU A 53 13.90 -20.63 -16.12
C GLU A 53 13.16 -21.97 -16.21
N ASN A 54 13.01 -22.69 -15.10
CA ASN A 54 12.49 -24.06 -15.07
C ASN A 54 10.96 -24.18 -15.01
N LEU A 55 10.22 -23.07 -14.89
CA LEU A 55 8.79 -23.15 -14.62
C LEU A 55 7.91 -22.99 -15.86
N GLY A 56 8.46 -22.56 -17.01
CA GLY A 56 7.66 -22.38 -18.25
C GLY A 56 6.44 -21.48 -18.06
N MET A 57 6.46 -20.65 -17.00
CA MET A 57 5.35 -19.75 -16.69
C MET A 57 5.27 -18.62 -17.71
N THR A 58 4.08 -18.40 -18.23
CA THR A 58 3.79 -17.24 -19.07
C THR A 58 3.72 -15.98 -18.20
N GLU A 59 4.01 -14.82 -18.79
CA GLU A 59 3.87 -13.51 -18.09
C GLU A 59 2.47 -13.33 -17.50
N ALA A 60 1.43 -13.76 -18.23
CA ALA A 60 0.05 -13.75 -17.73
C ALA A 60 -0.14 -14.61 -16.47
N ALA A 61 0.55 -15.75 -16.36
CA ALA A 61 0.49 -16.58 -15.16
C ALA A 61 1.17 -15.92 -13.97
N ILE A 62 2.27 -15.20 -14.19
CA ILE A 62 2.97 -14.43 -13.16
C ILE A 62 2.12 -13.26 -12.71
N GLN A 63 1.55 -12.47 -13.64
CA GLN A 63 0.63 -11.38 -13.35
C GLN A 63 -0.54 -11.86 -12.48
N LYS A 64 -1.19 -12.95 -12.89
CA LYS A 64 -2.29 -13.55 -12.13
C LYS A 64 -1.86 -14.00 -10.74
N THR A 65 -0.68 -14.58 -10.61
CA THR A 65 -0.17 -15.03 -9.30
C THR A 65 0.08 -13.85 -8.37
N VAL A 66 0.69 -12.77 -8.88
CA VAL A 66 0.92 -11.55 -8.11
C VAL A 66 -0.41 -10.90 -7.74
N ALA A 67 -1.33 -10.72 -8.68
CA ALA A 67 -2.66 -10.16 -8.42
C ALA A 67 -3.44 -10.97 -7.37
N THR A 68 -3.38 -12.30 -7.43
CA THR A 68 -4.03 -13.18 -6.44
C THR A 68 -3.43 -13.01 -5.04
N ARG A 69 -2.12 -12.81 -4.92
CA ARG A 69 -1.48 -12.51 -3.63
C ARG A 69 -1.91 -11.16 -3.10
N LEU A 70 -2.05 -10.16 -3.97
CA LEU A 70 -2.48 -8.82 -3.61
C LEU A 70 -3.98 -8.69 -3.31
N ALA A 71 -4.79 -9.67 -3.73
CA ALA A 71 -6.24 -9.69 -3.50
C ALA A 71 -6.64 -9.67 -2.01
N ASN A 72 -5.74 -10.07 -1.11
CA ASN A 72 -5.99 -10.07 0.34
C ASN A 72 -5.20 -9.00 1.09
N VAL A 73 -4.42 -8.18 0.38
CA VAL A 73 -3.63 -7.11 1.00
C VAL A 73 -4.46 -5.85 1.14
N GLY A 74 -4.57 -5.36 2.36
CA GLY A 74 -5.26 -4.11 2.65
C GLY A 74 -6.76 -4.11 2.33
N TYR A 75 -7.27 -2.99 1.90
CA TYR A 75 -8.68 -2.80 1.50
C TYR A 75 -8.81 -1.63 0.52
N HIS A 76 -9.89 -1.63 -0.24
CA HIS A 76 -10.31 -0.49 -1.06
C HIS A 76 -11.78 -0.12 -0.80
N TRP A 77 -12.21 1.02 -1.31
CA TRP A 77 -13.59 1.46 -1.16
C TRP A 77 -14.31 1.30 -2.49
N GLU A 78 -15.44 0.60 -2.44
CA GLU A 78 -16.36 0.47 -3.57
C GLU A 78 -17.68 1.14 -3.27
N GLU A 79 -18.32 1.66 -4.31
CA GLU A 79 -19.68 2.19 -4.19
C GLU A 79 -20.67 1.06 -4.46
N GLN A 80 -21.40 0.65 -3.42
CA GLN A 80 -22.47 -0.33 -3.50
C GLN A 80 -23.77 0.33 -3.03
N ASP A 81 -24.78 0.35 -3.87
CA ASP A 81 -26.09 0.94 -3.59
C ASP A 81 -26.01 2.41 -3.09
N GLY A 82 -25.12 3.23 -3.68
CA GLY A 82 -24.91 4.62 -3.29
C GLY A 82 -24.19 4.82 -1.94
N ARG A 83 -23.60 3.76 -1.39
CA ARG A 83 -22.81 3.81 -0.17
C ARG A 83 -21.38 3.34 -0.43
N GLN A 84 -20.42 4.01 0.20
CA GLN A 84 -19.03 3.57 0.18
C GLN A 84 -18.87 2.42 1.15
N VAL A 85 -18.57 1.23 0.62
CA VAL A 85 -18.32 -0.01 1.37
C VAL A 85 -16.84 -0.35 1.29
N GLN A 86 -16.28 -0.76 2.41
CA GLN A 86 -14.90 -1.21 2.48
C GLN A 86 -14.80 -2.68 2.08
N VAL A 87 -14.05 -2.96 1.02
CA VAL A 87 -13.85 -4.29 0.48
C VAL A 87 -12.40 -4.73 0.72
N PRO A 88 -12.15 -5.97 1.16
CA PRO A 88 -10.79 -6.49 1.31
C PRO A 88 -10.02 -6.49 -0.02
N GLY A 89 -8.70 -6.32 0.06
CA GLY A 89 -7.81 -6.28 -1.08
C GLY A 89 -7.62 -4.89 -1.67
N LEU A 90 -6.62 -4.77 -2.54
CA LEU A 90 -6.29 -3.51 -3.21
C LEU A 90 -7.16 -3.22 -4.44
N GLY A 91 -8.04 -4.15 -4.83
CA GLY A 91 -8.86 -4.02 -6.04
C GLY A 91 -8.05 -4.09 -7.34
N LEU A 92 -6.90 -4.79 -7.31
CA LEU A 92 -6.01 -4.92 -8.45
C LEU A 92 -6.36 -6.15 -9.30
N GLU A 93 -6.40 -5.95 -10.60
CA GLU A 93 -6.53 -7.01 -11.59
C GLU A 93 -5.15 -7.46 -12.12
N ALA A 94 -5.10 -8.54 -12.88
CA ALA A 94 -3.85 -9.03 -13.45
C ALA A 94 -3.19 -8.01 -14.39
N ASP A 95 -3.99 -7.21 -15.09
CA ASP A 95 -3.54 -6.21 -16.05
C ASP A 95 -2.90 -4.98 -15.37
N ASP A 96 -3.15 -4.76 -14.07
CA ASP A 96 -2.49 -3.71 -13.29
C ASP A 96 -1.05 -4.05 -12.93
N VAL A 97 -0.66 -5.33 -13.08
CA VAL A 97 0.69 -5.81 -12.87
C VAL A 97 1.46 -5.74 -14.19
N GLN A 98 2.31 -4.75 -14.33
CA GLN A 98 3.11 -4.56 -15.54
C GLN A 98 4.43 -5.33 -15.44
N ILE A 99 4.76 -6.05 -16.50
CA ILE A 99 6.02 -6.78 -16.65
C ILE A 99 6.80 -6.14 -17.78
N GLU A 100 7.96 -5.63 -17.47
CA GLU A 100 8.90 -5.06 -18.44
C GLU A 100 10.15 -5.92 -18.47
N ARG A 101 10.59 -6.31 -19.66
CA ARG A 101 11.89 -6.96 -19.87
C ARG A 101 12.84 -5.99 -20.54
N ALA A 102 14.06 -5.93 -20.05
CA ALA A 102 15.08 -5.14 -20.72
C ALA A 102 15.35 -5.67 -22.12
N PRO A 103 15.70 -4.80 -23.08
CA PRO A 103 15.97 -5.19 -24.46
C PRO A 103 17.11 -6.21 -24.61
N ASP A 104 18.01 -6.26 -23.64
CA ASP A 104 19.14 -7.21 -23.59
C ASP A 104 18.74 -8.58 -23.00
N GLY A 105 17.48 -8.74 -22.55
CA GLY A 105 16.97 -9.96 -21.93
C GLY A 105 17.59 -10.30 -20.58
N LYS A 106 18.45 -9.43 -20.02
CA LYS A 106 19.22 -9.69 -18.79
C LYS A 106 18.55 -9.24 -17.52
N SER A 107 17.55 -8.38 -17.62
CA SER A 107 16.77 -7.95 -16.46
C SER A 107 15.27 -7.92 -16.76
N GLY A 108 14.49 -8.11 -15.71
CA GLY A 108 13.05 -8.00 -15.72
C GLY A 108 12.57 -7.15 -14.55
N ARG A 109 11.55 -6.31 -14.81
CA ARG A 109 10.95 -5.45 -13.82
C ARG A 109 9.46 -5.74 -13.72
N LEU A 110 8.96 -5.91 -12.50
CA LEU A 110 7.54 -5.89 -12.20
C LEU A 110 7.20 -4.55 -11.56
N THR A 111 6.11 -3.96 -12.04
CA THR A 111 5.60 -2.68 -11.54
C THR A 111 4.11 -2.81 -11.27
N VAL A 112 3.66 -2.24 -10.17
CA VAL A 112 2.25 -2.11 -9.81
C VAL A 112 1.98 -0.68 -9.38
N ASP A 113 0.94 -0.09 -9.99
CA ASP A 113 0.38 1.19 -9.60
C ASP A 113 -0.94 0.96 -8.88
N TYR A 114 -1.07 1.46 -7.67
CA TYR A 114 -2.31 1.32 -6.90
C TYR A 114 -2.64 2.56 -6.10
N ALA A 115 -3.91 2.70 -5.76
CA ALA A 115 -4.41 3.80 -4.96
C ALA A 115 -5.01 3.29 -3.64
N ARG A 116 -4.73 4.00 -2.56
CA ARG A 116 -5.29 3.74 -1.24
C ARG A 116 -6.08 4.95 -0.77
N THR A 117 -7.33 4.72 -0.48
CA THR A 117 -8.20 5.77 0.06
C THR A 117 -8.41 5.53 1.55
N VAL A 118 -8.06 6.51 2.37
CA VAL A 118 -8.29 6.52 3.82
C VAL A 118 -9.39 7.49 4.17
N LYS A 119 -10.25 7.09 5.10
CA LYS A 119 -11.26 7.96 5.68
C LYS A 119 -10.68 8.67 6.89
N LEU A 120 -10.59 10.00 6.83
CA LEU A 120 -10.11 10.85 7.93
C LEU A 120 -11.23 11.11 8.92
N LYS A 121 -11.16 10.50 10.09
CA LYS A 121 -12.07 10.80 11.21
C LYS A 121 -11.47 11.92 12.08
N PRO A 122 -12.26 12.88 12.61
CA PRO A 122 -13.73 12.97 12.57
C PRO A 122 -14.30 13.74 11.38
N LEU A 123 -13.49 14.16 10.41
CA LEU A 123 -13.88 15.09 9.34
C LEU A 123 -14.73 14.46 8.24
N ASP A 124 -14.96 13.14 8.27
CA ASP A 124 -15.65 12.36 7.22
C ASP A 124 -15.17 12.67 5.79
N ARG A 125 -13.87 12.98 5.67
CA ARG A 125 -13.21 13.21 4.38
C ARG A 125 -12.43 11.98 3.96
N TYR A 126 -12.41 11.74 2.65
CA TYR A 126 -11.61 10.69 2.04
C TYR A 126 -10.35 11.30 1.45
N TRP A 127 -9.21 10.67 1.70
CA TRP A 127 -7.93 11.05 1.13
C TRP A 127 -7.35 9.86 0.38
N THR A 128 -7.08 10.06 -0.93
CA THR A 128 -6.55 9.02 -1.80
C THR A 128 -5.06 9.26 -2.03
N LEU A 129 -4.26 8.27 -1.67
CA LEU A 129 -2.82 8.20 -1.90
C LEU A 129 -2.55 7.25 -3.05
N ARG A 130 -1.68 7.65 -3.96
CA ARG A 130 -1.22 6.80 -5.07
C ARG A 130 0.17 6.26 -4.75
N PHE A 131 0.34 4.97 -4.96
CA PHE A 131 1.59 4.27 -4.75
C PHE A 131 2.07 3.71 -6.08
N HIS A 132 3.36 3.81 -6.31
CA HIS A 132 4.05 3.21 -7.43
C HIS A 132 5.15 2.32 -6.85
N THR A 133 5.01 1.02 -7.01
CA THR A 133 5.96 0.05 -6.44
C THR A 133 6.51 -0.83 -7.55
N SER A 134 7.83 -0.89 -7.65
CA SER A 134 8.53 -1.70 -8.64
C SER A 134 9.60 -2.58 -8.02
N ARG A 135 9.84 -3.72 -8.66
CA ARG A 135 10.93 -4.65 -8.34
C ARG A 135 11.62 -5.11 -9.61
N GLU A 136 12.92 -5.09 -9.58
CA GLU A 136 13.78 -5.52 -10.68
C GLU A 136 14.63 -6.71 -10.25
N ALA A 137 14.86 -7.63 -11.16
CA ALA A 137 15.82 -8.70 -10.98
C ALA A 137 16.63 -8.94 -12.27
N ASN A 138 17.85 -9.35 -12.06
CA ASN A 138 18.70 -9.83 -13.14
C ASN A 138 18.22 -11.23 -13.54
N LEU A 139 17.82 -11.37 -14.79
CA LEU A 139 17.54 -12.65 -15.41
C LEU A 139 18.91 -13.28 -15.71
N LYS A 140 19.19 -14.47 -15.17
CA LYS A 140 20.39 -15.19 -15.58
C LYS A 140 20.27 -15.59 -17.05
N PRO A 141 21.34 -15.41 -17.84
CA PRO A 141 21.37 -15.88 -19.21
C PRO A 141 21.26 -17.40 -19.31
#